data_03a729e77586324dcf79dcd9b156877a
#
_entry.id   03a729e77586324dcf79dcd9b156877a
#
_cell.length_a   1.000
_cell.length_b   1.000
_cell.length_c   1.000
_cell.angle_alpha   90.00
_cell.angle_beta   90.00
_cell.angle_gamma   90.00
#
_symmetry.space_group_name_H-M   'P 1'
#
loop_
_entity.id
_entity.type
_entity.pdbx_description
1 polymer ?
#
loop_
_entity_poly.entity_id
_entity_poly.type
_entity_poly.pdbx_seq_one_letter_code
_entity_poly.pdbx_strand_id
1 'polypeptide(L)'
;MQDKLRFLLVLHNHQPLGNFDEVIQSLLDRAYRPLLEAVYARPALKFTLHLSGPLLLWLERRAPDYLDLIGELVQRGRLELLSGGLYEPILAAIPHEDRIAQITLMSERVRSRFGVR
;
A
#
# COMPACT_ATOMS: atom_id res chain seq x y z
N MET A 1 36.94 -7.05 -1.40
CA MET A 1 35.47 -7.09 -1.64
C MET A 1 34.96 -5.65 -1.62
N GLN A 2 34.35 -5.20 -2.67
CA GLN A 2 33.66 -3.92 -2.61
C GLN A 2 32.35 -4.14 -1.84
N ASP A 3 32.19 -3.46 -0.72
CA ASP A 3 30.93 -3.40 0.00
C ASP A 3 29.88 -2.71 -0.88
N LYS A 4 28.92 -3.48 -1.36
CA LYS A 4 27.82 -2.95 -2.18
C LYS A 4 26.82 -2.25 -1.27
N LEU A 5 26.59 -0.97 -1.52
CA LEU A 5 25.49 -0.25 -0.87
C LEU A 5 24.15 -0.89 -1.25
N ARG A 6 23.34 -1.16 -0.23
CA ARG A 6 21.95 -1.60 -0.41
C ARG A 6 21.02 -0.44 -0.11
N PHE A 7 20.20 -0.07 -1.08
CA PHE A 7 19.20 0.98 -0.92
C PHE A 7 17.79 0.34 -0.88
N LEU A 8 17.05 0.61 0.18
CA LEU A 8 15.67 0.16 0.37
C LEU A 8 14.76 1.39 0.33
N LEU A 9 13.87 1.45 -0.66
CA LEU A 9 12.88 2.51 -0.78
C LEU A 9 11.54 1.98 -0.25
N VAL A 10 11.07 2.58 0.85
CA VAL A 10 9.78 2.28 1.44
C VAL A 10 8.91 3.53 1.34
N LEU A 11 7.75 3.40 0.74
CA LEU A 11 6.78 4.48 0.55
C LEU A 11 5.51 4.19 1.34
N HIS A 12 4.88 5.24 1.84
CA HIS A 12 3.62 5.17 2.57
C HIS A 12 2.60 6.12 1.96
N ASN A 13 1.51 5.56 1.45
CA ASN A 13 0.35 6.31 0.97
C ASN A 13 -0.74 6.26 2.05
N HIS A 14 -1.00 7.40 2.64
CA HIS A 14 -1.91 7.52 3.78
C HIS A 14 -3.14 8.34 3.44
N GLN A 15 -4.31 7.84 3.86
CA GLN A 15 -5.53 8.62 4.01
C GLN A 15 -6.22 8.20 5.29
N PRO A 16 -6.67 9.14 6.12
CA PRO A 16 -7.41 8.82 7.34
C PRO A 16 -8.81 8.32 7.00
N LEU A 17 -9.39 7.58 7.94
CA LEU A 17 -10.80 7.22 7.89
C LEU A 17 -11.66 8.50 7.91
N GLY A 18 -12.66 8.57 7.03
CA GLY A 18 -13.61 9.68 6.97
C GLY A 18 -13.12 10.92 6.23
N ASN A 19 -12.00 10.85 5.49
CA ASN A 19 -11.60 11.95 4.63
C ASN A 19 -12.56 12.09 3.44
N PHE A 20 -12.63 13.30 2.86
CA PHE A 20 -13.52 13.59 1.74
C PHE A 20 -13.06 12.92 0.46
N ASP A 21 -13.98 12.37 -0.31
CA ASP A 21 -13.73 11.68 -1.57
C ASP A 21 -12.94 12.54 -2.56
N GLU A 22 -13.27 13.83 -2.66
CA GLU A 22 -12.60 14.76 -3.58
C GLU A 22 -11.12 14.99 -3.21
N VAL A 23 -10.81 14.96 -1.91
CA VAL A 23 -9.42 15.09 -1.43
C VAL A 23 -8.63 13.83 -1.81
N ILE A 24 -9.20 12.66 -1.57
CA ILE A 24 -8.55 11.38 -1.91
C ILE A 24 -8.34 11.27 -3.41
N GLN A 25 -9.36 11.61 -4.21
CA GLN A 25 -9.29 11.61 -5.67
C GLN A 25 -8.20 12.57 -6.18
N SER A 26 -8.16 13.79 -5.64
CA SER A 26 -7.13 14.77 -6.01
C SER A 26 -5.71 14.26 -5.73
N LEU A 27 -5.50 13.59 -4.59
CA LEU A 27 -4.20 13.02 -4.24
C LEU A 27 -3.86 11.78 -5.10
N LEU A 28 -4.84 10.96 -5.44
CA LEU A 28 -4.65 9.87 -6.38
C LEU A 28 -4.12 10.40 -7.72
N ASP A 29 -4.77 11.43 -8.26
CA ASP A 29 -4.44 11.97 -9.59
C ASP A 29 -3.13 12.74 -9.62
N ARG A 30 -2.79 13.45 -8.54
CA ARG A 30 -1.65 14.37 -8.49
C ARG A 30 -0.38 13.78 -7.86
N ALA A 31 -0.52 12.73 -7.06
CA ALA A 31 0.59 12.16 -6.32
C ALA A 31 0.73 10.64 -6.53
N TYR A 32 -0.28 9.86 -6.16
CA TYR A 32 -0.13 8.40 -6.09
C TYR A 32 0.01 7.77 -7.48
N ARG A 33 -0.87 8.14 -8.41
CA ARG A 33 -0.84 7.61 -9.77
C ARG A 33 0.41 8.04 -10.54
N PRO A 34 0.81 9.31 -10.59
CA PRO A 34 2.03 9.72 -11.26
C PRO A 34 3.29 9.06 -10.70
N LEU A 35 3.37 8.86 -9.39
CA LEU A 35 4.49 8.15 -8.77
C LEU A 35 4.54 6.69 -9.23
N LEU A 36 3.40 5.98 -9.18
CA LEU A 36 3.34 4.59 -9.57
C LEU A 36 3.66 4.40 -11.07
N GLU A 37 3.16 5.26 -11.92
CA GLU A 37 3.46 5.26 -13.36
C GLU A 37 4.94 5.54 -13.64
N ALA A 38 5.54 6.47 -12.90
CA ALA A 38 6.97 6.76 -13.02
C ALA A 38 7.85 5.57 -12.60
N VAL A 39 7.45 4.83 -11.58
CA VAL A 39 8.11 3.58 -11.16
C VAL A 39 7.89 2.49 -12.21
N TYR A 40 6.65 2.36 -12.70
CA TYR A 40 6.32 1.38 -13.73
C TYR A 40 7.19 1.53 -14.98
N ALA A 41 7.42 2.77 -15.42
CA ALA A 41 8.26 3.11 -16.56
C ALA A 41 9.77 2.84 -16.35
N ARG A 42 10.20 2.48 -15.13
CA ARG A 42 11.60 2.22 -14.79
C ARG A 42 11.81 0.78 -14.30
N PRO A 43 12.02 -0.21 -15.21
CA PRO A 43 12.05 -1.63 -14.85
C PRO A 43 13.07 -2.03 -13.79
N ALA A 44 14.18 -1.29 -13.67
CA ALA A 44 15.22 -1.57 -12.68
C ALA A 44 14.85 -1.13 -11.26
N LEU A 45 13.83 -0.29 -11.08
CA LEU A 45 13.43 0.21 -9.78
C LEU A 45 12.51 -0.79 -9.09
N LYS A 46 12.91 -1.13 -7.85
CA LYS A 46 12.10 -1.93 -6.92
C LYS A 46 11.83 -1.10 -5.68
N PHE A 47 10.68 -1.29 -5.07
CA PHE A 47 10.31 -0.57 -3.85
C PHE A 47 9.27 -1.34 -3.04
N THR A 48 9.11 -0.90 -1.80
CA THR A 48 8.10 -1.40 -0.88
C THR A 48 7.04 -0.33 -0.68
N LEU A 49 5.77 -0.70 -0.67
CA LEU A 49 4.64 0.20 -0.51
C LEU A 49 3.76 -0.26 0.65
N HIS A 50 3.40 0.69 1.50
CA HIS A 50 2.32 0.56 2.47
C HIS A 50 1.16 1.47 2.06
N LEU A 51 -0.04 0.90 1.93
CA LEU A 51 -1.29 1.64 1.78
C LEU A 51 -2.01 1.63 3.12
N SER A 52 -2.48 2.79 3.60
CA SER A 52 -3.38 2.79 4.75
C SER A 52 -4.66 2.01 4.42
N GLY A 53 -5.22 1.30 5.39
CA GLY A 53 -6.43 0.51 5.17
C GLY A 53 -7.60 1.34 4.65
N PRO A 54 -7.91 2.52 5.21
CA PRO A 54 -8.95 3.41 4.66
C PRO A 54 -8.71 3.78 3.20
N LEU A 55 -7.47 4.06 2.80
CA LEU A 55 -7.13 4.32 1.41
C LEU A 55 -7.33 3.08 0.54
N LEU A 56 -6.88 1.92 0.98
CA LEU A 56 -7.07 0.66 0.25
C LEU A 56 -8.55 0.38 0.01
N LEU A 57 -9.39 0.52 1.05
CA LEU A 57 -10.83 0.33 0.94
C LEU A 57 -11.50 1.33 -0.02
N TRP A 58 -11.02 2.55 -0.04
CA TRP A 58 -11.50 3.58 -0.98
C TRP A 58 -11.11 3.24 -2.41
N LEU A 59 -9.84 2.86 -2.63
CA LEU A 59 -9.31 2.48 -3.95
C LEU A 59 -10.03 1.27 -4.54
N GLU A 60 -10.37 0.27 -3.73
CA GLU A 60 -11.14 -0.89 -4.17
C GLU A 60 -12.49 -0.50 -4.80
N ARG A 61 -13.11 0.53 -4.30
CA ARG A 61 -14.43 0.99 -4.78
C ARG A 61 -14.34 2.01 -5.90
N ARG A 62 -13.33 2.88 -5.89
CA ARG A 62 -13.27 4.09 -6.73
C ARG A 62 -12.21 4.03 -7.82
N ALA A 63 -11.14 3.28 -7.62
CA ALA A 63 -10.01 3.22 -8.53
C ALA A 63 -9.38 1.81 -8.58
N PRO A 64 -10.16 0.77 -8.91
CA PRO A 64 -9.65 -0.60 -8.97
C PRO A 64 -8.50 -0.75 -9.97
N ASP A 65 -8.49 0.04 -11.05
CA ASP A 65 -7.41 0.07 -12.04
C ASP A 65 -6.06 0.47 -11.45
N TYR A 66 -6.05 1.37 -10.47
CA TYR A 66 -4.82 1.71 -9.75
C TYR A 66 -4.29 0.53 -8.93
N LEU A 67 -5.18 -0.24 -8.30
CA LEU A 67 -4.81 -1.46 -7.58
C LEU A 67 -4.37 -2.58 -8.54
N ASP A 68 -4.93 -2.66 -9.74
CA ASP A 68 -4.49 -3.59 -10.77
C ASP A 68 -3.05 -3.31 -11.20
N LEU A 69 -2.67 -2.04 -11.35
CA LEU A 69 -1.30 -1.63 -11.65
C LEU A 69 -0.33 -2.00 -10.52
N ILE A 70 -0.73 -1.81 -9.25
CA ILE A 70 0.03 -2.30 -8.08
C ILE A 70 0.20 -3.82 -8.16
N GLY A 71 -0.89 -4.54 -8.40
CA GLY A 71 -0.88 -6.00 -8.52
C GLY A 71 0.06 -6.50 -9.60
N GLU A 72 0.09 -5.85 -10.75
CA GLU A 72 1.02 -6.16 -11.83
C GLU A 72 2.48 -5.99 -11.40
N LEU A 73 2.82 -4.92 -10.71
CA LEU A 73 4.17 -4.70 -10.18
C LEU A 73 4.55 -5.72 -9.11
N VAL A 74 3.60 -6.13 -8.27
CA VAL A 74 3.79 -7.22 -7.30
C VAL A 74 4.11 -8.53 -8.00
N GLN A 75 3.31 -8.92 -9.01
CA GLN A 75 3.52 -10.16 -9.76
C GLN A 75 4.86 -10.17 -10.52
N ARG A 76 5.33 -9.03 -10.95
CA ARG A 76 6.66 -8.86 -11.56
C ARG A 76 7.82 -8.83 -10.56
N GLY A 77 7.56 -8.93 -9.26
CA GLY A 77 8.59 -8.88 -8.21
C GLY A 77 9.26 -7.50 -8.08
N ARG A 78 8.56 -6.44 -8.48
CA ARG A 78 9.06 -5.06 -8.46
C ARG A 78 8.54 -4.25 -7.30
N LEU A 79 7.41 -4.64 -6.74
CA LEU A 79 6.77 -4.01 -5.61
C LEU A 79 6.49 -5.06 -4.53
N GLU A 80 6.88 -4.76 -3.31
CA GLU A 80 6.53 -5.52 -2.11
C GLU A 80 5.53 -4.70 -1.30
N LEU A 81 4.49 -5.36 -0.79
CA LEU A 81 3.47 -4.71 0.02
C LEU A 81 3.75 -4.96 1.51
N LEU A 82 3.72 -3.88 2.29
CA LEU A 82 3.69 -3.97 3.75
C LEU A 82 2.25 -4.07 4.23
N SER A 83 2.06 -4.91 5.24
CA SER A 83 0.83 -4.99 6.01
C SER A 83 0.97 -4.18 7.31
N GLY A 84 -0.12 -4.10 8.07
CA GLY A 84 -0.18 -3.42 9.35
C GLY A 84 -1.59 -3.54 9.94
N GLY A 85 -1.98 -2.63 10.81
CA GLY A 85 -3.38 -2.53 11.25
C GLY A 85 -4.24 -1.90 10.16
N LEU A 86 -5.44 -2.44 9.92
CA LEU A 86 -6.33 -1.96 8.85
C LEU A 86 -6.66 -0.46 8.99
N TYR A 87 -6.97 -0.01 10.21
CA TYR A 87 -7.28 1.39 10.49
C TYR A 87 -6.12 2.16 11.12
N GLU A 88 -4.90 1.65 10.99
CA GLU A 88 -3.67 2.24 11.52
C GLU A 88 -3.74 2.63 13.01
N PRO A 89 -4.26 1.76 13.90
CA PRO A 89 -4.30 2.06 15.32
C PRO A 89 -2.89 2.13 15.90
N ILE A 90 -2.77 2.81 17.03
CA ILE A 90 -1.56 2.68 17.85
C ILE A 90 -1.60 1.30 18.51
N LEU A 91 -0.94 0.32 17.88
CA LEU A 91 -1.05 -1.10 18.28
C LEU A 91 -0.69 -1.36 19.74
N ALA A 92 0.22 -0.58 20.31
CA ALA A 92 0.59 -0.69 21.73
C ALA A 92 -0.51 -0.20 22.68
N ALA A 93 -1.44 0.64 22.19
CA ALA A 93 -2.47 1.28 23.02
C ALA A 93 -3.83 0.59 22.95
N ILE A 94 -3.99 -0.45 22.12
CA ILE A 94 -5.24 -1.18 21.98
C ILE A 94 -5.14 -2.60 22.59
N PRO A 95 -6.27 -3.22 22.95
CA PRO A 95 -6.30 -4.59 23.46
C PRO A 95 -5.64 -5.59 22.52
N HIS A 96 -5.12 -6.67 23.08
CA HIS A 96 -4.41 -7.70 22.31
C HIS A 96 -5.27 -8.30 21.19
N GLU A 97 -6.52 -8.58 21.47
CA GLU A 97 -7.47 -9.15 20.50
C GLU A 97 -7.74 -8.21 19.35
N ASP A 98 -7.88 -6.90 19.62
CA ASP A 98 -8.05 -5.86 18.59
C ASP A 98 -6.80 -5.73 17.72
N ARG A 99 -5.61 -5.84 18.30
CA ARG A 99 -4.35 -5.87 17.52
C ARG A 99 -4.32 -7.00 16.52
N ILE A 100 -4.64 -8.21 16.98
CA ILE A 100 -4.67 -9.39 16.11
C ILE A 100 -5.72 -9.20 15.01
N ALA A 101 -6.92 -8.75 15.36
CA ALA A 101 -7.98 -8.50 14.40
C ALA A 101 -7.58 -7.47 13.33
N GLN A 102 -7.00 -6.34 13.73
CA GLN A 102 -6.55 -5.30 12.82
C GLN A 102 -5.49 -5.80 11.83
N ILE A 103 -4.48 -6.52 12.31
CA ILE A 103 -3.39 -7.05 11.48
C ILE A 103 -3.92 -8.15 10.56
N THR A 104 -4.77 -9.04 11.07
CA THR A 104 -5.36 -10.13 10.28
C THR A 104 -6.21 -9.58 9.14
N LEU A 105 -7.10 -8.63 9.44
CA LEU A 105 -7.98 -8.01 8.42
C LEU A 105 -7.17 -7.36 7.30
N MET A 106 -6.12 -6.60 7.62
CA MET A 106 -5.28 -5.98 6.60
C MET A 106 -4.52 -7.01 5.78
N SER A 107 -3.93 -8.02 6.44
CA SER A 107 -3.16 -9.06 5.78
C SER A 107 -4.01 -9.92 4.85
N GLU A 108 -5.22 -10.27 5.27
CA GLU A 108 -6.17 -11.00 4.43
C GLU A 108 -6.59 -10.20 3.21
N ARG A 109 -6.82 -8.89 3.38
CA ARG A 109 -7.22 -8.01 2.29
C ARG A 109 -6.10 -7.84 1.26
N VAL A 110 -4.88 -7.61 1.72
CA VAL A 110 -3.70 -7.52 0.85
C VAL A 110 -3.46 -8.85 0.12
N ARG A 111 -3.55 -9.97 0.82
CA ARG A 111 -3.41 -11.30 0.22
C ARG A 111 -4.48 -11.56 -0.83
N SER A 112 -5.73 -11.30 -0.50
CA SER A 112 -6.87 -11.52 -1.39
C SER A 112 -6.79 -10.64 -2.65
N ARG A 113 -6.39 -9.38 -2.49
CA ARG A 113 -6.39 -8.41 -3.60
C ARG A 113 -5.17 -8.58 -4.53
N PHE A 114 -4.02 -8.93 -3.98
CA PHE A 114 -2.75 -8.92 -4.73
C PHE A 114 -2.10 -10.29 -4.89
N GLY A 115 -2.67 -11.33 -4.32
CA GLY A 115 -2.17 -12.70 -4.45
C GLY A 115 -0.82 -12.96 -3.75
N VAL A 116 -0.44 -12.13 -2.77
CA VAL A 116 0.79 -12.31 -1.99
C VAL A 116 0.60 -13.31 -0.84
N ARG A 117 1.71 -13.98 -0.43
CA ARG A 117 1.73 -14.99 0.66
C ARG A 117 2.34 -14.42 1.91
#